data_c57cf8f2e81a95ae5ed5e2d6282427f1
#
_entry.id   c57cf8f2e81a95ae5ed5e2d6282427f1
#
_cell.length_a   1.000
_cell.length_b   1.000
_cell.length_c   1.000
_cell.angle_alpha   90.00
_cell.angle_beta   90.00
_cell.angle_gamma   90.00
#
_symmetry.space_group_name_H-M   'P 1'
#
loop_
_entity.id
_entity.type
_entity.pdbx_description
1 polymer ?
#
loop_
_entity_poly.entity_id
_entity_poly.type
_entity_poly.pdbx_seq_one_letter_code
_entity_poly.pdbx_strand_id
1 'polypeptide(L)'
;MNPFYEEVYALARQIPFGKVVSYSQIAWKLGQINGARAVGRAMRLSPQDVPAHRVVRADGVLVGPSANVRKAALVDEGVVFKASGRIDMKACSWSMSEIAPAQIKEPL
;
A
#
# COMPACT_ATOMS: atom_id res chain seq x y z
N MET A 1 -13.50 15.84 4.58
CA MET A 1 -12.60 14.77 4.14
C MET A 1 -11.20 15.02 4.65
N ASN A 2 -10.53 13.99 5.11
CA ASN A 2 -9.19 14.11 5.65
C ASN A 2 -8.19 14.26 4.50
N PRO A 3 -7.46 15.40 4.42
CA PRO A 3 -6.51 15.60 3.30
C PRO A 3 -5.43 14.54 3.23
N PHE A 4 -4.97 14.03 4.37
CA PHE A 4 -3.98 12.97 4.37
C PHE A 4 -4.52 11.72 3.70
N TYR A 5 -5.77 11.37 3.97
CA TYR A 5 -6.39 10.20 3.34
C TYR A 5 -6.45 10.36 1.82
N GLU A 6 -6.77 11.55 1.35
CA GLU A 6 -6.78 11.79 -0.10
C GLU A 6 -5.41 11.59 -0.71
N GLU A 7 -4.37 12.03 -0.03
CA GLU A 7 -3.00 11.82 -0.51
C GLU A 7 -2.64 10.34 -0.51
N VAL A 8 -3.05 9.62 0.53
CA VAL A 8 -2.82 8.17 0.60
C VAL A 8 -3.49 7.47 -0.57
N TYR A 9 -4.74 7.81 -0.85
CA TYR A 9 -5.48 7.18 -1.94
C TYR A 9 -4.86 7.49 -3.29
N ALA A 10 -4.44 8.74 -3.50
CA ALA A 10 -3.80 9.13 -4.75
C ALA A 10 -2.52 8.33 -4.99
N LEU A 11 -1.75 8.12 -3.94
CA LEU A 11 -0.53 7.34 -4.04
C LEU A 11 -0.83 5.85 -4.28
N ALA A 12 -1.80 5.31 -3.53
CA ALA A 12 -2.14 3.91 -3.65
C ALA A 12 -2.67 3.55 -5.05
N ARG A 13 -3.40 4.47 -5.67
CA ARG A 13 -3.92 4.25 -7.02
C ARG A 13 -2.81 4.04 -8.05
N GLN A 14 -1.60 4.47 -7.74
CA GLN A 14 -0.48 4.35 -8.66
C GLN A 14 0.31 3.05 -8.51
N ILE A 15 0.02 2.26 -7.47
CA ILE A 15 0.74 1.01 -7.25
C ILE A 15 0.46 0.06 -8.40
N PRO A 16 1.49 -0.39 -9.14
CA PRO A 16 1.26 -1.25 -10.30
C PRO A 16 0.79 -2.65 -9.90
N PHE A 17 0.16 -3.29 -10.84
CA PHE A 17 -0.23 -4.69 -10.76
C PHE A 17 0.99 -5.53 -10.39
N GLY A 18 0.85 -6.43 -9.44
CA GLY A 18 1.94 -7.31 -9.05
C GLY A 18 2.95 -6.72 -8.10
N LYS A 19 2.73 -5.48 -7.65
CA LYS A 19 3.61 -4.81 -6.71
C LYS A 19 2.87 -4.46 -5.43
N VAL A 20 3.62 -4.33 -4.35
CA VAL A 20 3.07 -3.98 -3.04
C VAL A 20 3.89 -2.86 -2.41
N VAL A 21 3.27 -2.16 -1.48
CA VAL A 21 3.90 -1.08 -0.73
C VAL A 21 3.47 -1.25 0.72
N SER A 22 4.37 -0.96 1.66
CA SER A 22 4.00 -1.06 3.06
C SER A 22 3.33 0.22 3.54
N TYR A 23 2.56 0.09 4.62
CA TYR A 23 1.93 1.27 5.25
C TYR A 23 2.96 2.33 5.61
N SER A 24 4.10 1.92 6.16
CA SER A 24 5.12 2.87 6.55
C SER A 24 5.79 3.53 5.35
N GLN A 25 5.93 2.83 4.24
CA GLN A 25 6.50 3.43 3.04
C GLN A 25 5.62 4.55 2.52
N ILE A 26 4.30 4.36 2.53
CA ILE A 26 3.38 5.42 2.12
C ILE A 26 3.48 6.59 3.08
N ALA A 27 3.48 6.31 4.38
CA ALA A 27 3.57 7.37 5.38
C ALA A 27 4.83 8.20 5.20
N TRP A 28 5.97 7.54 5.01
CA TRP A 28 7.24 8.24 4.82
C TRP A 28 7.25 9.06 3.54
N LYS A 29 6.71 8.51 2.46
CA LYS A 29 6.64 9.23 1.19
C LYS A 29 5.83 10.51 1.31
N LEU A 30 4.81 10.49 2.15
CA LEU A 30 3.95 11.65 2.39
C LEU A 30 4.45 12.53 3.55
N GLY A 31 5.62 12.25 4.10
CA GLY A 31 6.21 13.08 5.14
C GLY A 31 5.67 12.85 6.53
N GLN A 32 5.00 11.73 6.77
CA GLN A 32 4.40 11.40 8.07
C GLN A 32 5.12 10.22 8.68
N ILE A 33 6.23 10.47 9.35
CA ILE A 33 7.11 9.42 9.83
C ILE A 33 6.39 8.38 10.69
N ASN A 34 5.46 8.82 11.53
CA ASN A 34 4.72 7.91 12.40
C ASN A 34 3.32 7.66 11.91
N GLY A 35 3.10 7.76 10.60
CA GLY A 35 1.78 7.74 10.02
C GLY A 35 1.25 6.38 9.57
N ALA A 36 1.98 5.29 9.83
CA ALA A 36 1.55 3.98 9.32
C ALA A 36 0.16 3.58 9.79
N ARG A 37 -0.20 3.88 11.03
CA ARG A 37 -1.55 3.58 11.52
C ARG A 37 -2.62 4.35 10.77
N ALA A 38 -2.35 5.62 10.49
CA ALA A 38 -3.31 6.43 9.75
C ALA A 38 -3.47 5.91 8.33
N VAL A 39 -2.38 5.44 7.71
CA VAL A 39 -2.47 4.80 6.40
C VAL A 39 -3.32 3.55 6.48
N GLY A 40 -3.14 2.75 7.52
CA GLY A 40 -3.96 1.55 7.73
C GLY A 40 -5.43 1.88 7.84
N ARG A 41 -5.78 2.94 8.59
CA ARG A 41 -7.18 3.35 8.70
C ARG A 41 -7.71 3.84 7.35
N ALA A 42 -6.90 4.59 6.61
CA ALA A 42 -7.30 5.06 5.30
C ALA A 42 -7.62 3.88 4.37
N MET A 43 -6.80 2.84 4.44
CA MET A 43 -7.02 1.66 3.61
C MET A 43 -8.33 0.95 3.96
N ARG A 44 -8.67 0.87 5.24
CA ARG A 44 -9.94 0.24 5.64
C ARG A 44 -11.14 1.03 5.16
N LEU A 45 -10.99 2.32 4.97
CA LEU A 45 -12.08 3.21 4.56
C LEU A 45 -11.98 3.60 3.08
N SER A 46 -11.11 2.93 2.33
CA SER A 46 -10.81 3.35 0.96
C SER A 46 -11.97 3.11 0.02
N PRO A 47 -12.09 3.98 -1.01
CA PRO A 47 -13.03 3.74 -2.10
C PRO A 47 -12.68 2.46 -2.86
N GLN A 48 -13.64 1.92 -3.58
CA GLN A 48 -13.45 0.66 -4.29
C GLN A 48 -12.38 0.71 -5.37
N ASP A 49 -12.13 1.88 -5.93
CA ASP A 49 -11.13 2.01 -6.99
C ASP A 49 -9.69 2.07 -6.46
N VAL A 50 -9.52 2.12 -5.14
CA VAL A 50 -8.18 2.12 -4.54
C VAL A 50 -7.76 0.68 -4.32
N PRO A 51 -6.58 0.27 -4.83
CA PRO A 51 -6.13 -1.12 -4.67
C PRO A 51 -5.55 -1.35 -3.28
N ALA A 52 -6.41 -1.34 -2.28
CA ALA A 52 -6.00 -1.46 -0.89
C ALA A 52 -5.26 -2.77 -0.60
N HIS A 53 -5.52 -3.82 -1.37
CA HIS A 53 -4.83 -5.10 -1.20
C HIS A 53 -3.34 -5.01 -1.49
N ARG A 54 -2.90 -3.98 -2.21
CA ARG A 54 -1.48 -3.77 -2.52
C ARG A 54 -0.74 -2.97 -1.46
N VAL A 55 -1.44 -2.55 -0.40
CA VAL A 55 -0.83 -1.86 0.73
C VAL A 55 -0.83 -2.81 1.91
N VAL A 56 0.36 -3.17 2.38
CA VAL A 56 0.54 -4.30 3.30
C VAL A 56 1.47 -3.92 4.45
N ARG A 57 1.61 -4.84 5.40
CA ARG A 57 2.57 -4.66 6.48
C ARG A 57 3.99 -4.78 5.95
N ALA A 58 4.91 -4.08 6.59
CA ALA A 58 6.31 -4.08 6.16
C ALA A 58 6.93 -5.48 6.21
N ASP A 59 6.43 -6.34 7.11
CA ASP A 59 6.95 -7.70 7.24
C ASP A 59 6.32 -8.68 6.24
N GLY A 60 5.40 -8.22 5.41
CA GLY A 60 4.78 -9.08 4.40
C GLY A 60 3.70 -10.01 4.93
N VAL A 61 3.32 -9.88 6.20
CA VAL A 61 2.30 -10.74 6.80
C VAL A 61 0.93 -10.14 6.56
N LEU A 62 -0.01 -10.94 6.06
CA LEU A 62 -1.41 -10.53 5.92
C LEU A 62 -2.17 -10.98 7.15
N VAL A 63 -2.87 -10.04 7.79
CA VAL A 63 -3.60 -10.32 9.02
C VAL A 63 -5.03 -9.82 8.90
N GLY A 64 -5.88 -10.32 9.79
CA GLY A 64 -7.25 -9.85 9.91
C GLY A 64 -8.23 -10.65 9.08
N PRO A 65 -9.52 -10.28 9.17
CA PRO A 65 -10.58 -11.07 8.52
C PRO A 65 -10.48 -11.12 7.01
N SER A 66 -9.89 -10.12 6.38
CA SER A 66 -9.78 -10.07 4.93
C SER A 66 -8.49 -10.67 4.39
N ALA A 67 -7.66 -11.30 5.26
CA ALA A 67 -6.35 -11.77 4.85
C ALA A 67 -6.42 -12.74 3.67
N ASN A 68 -7.33 -13.70 3.71
CA ASN A 68 -7.43 -14.69 2.64
C ASN A 68 -7.89 -14.07 1.32
N VAL A 69 -8.82 -13.14 1.38
CA VAL A 69 -9.30 -12.47 0.18
C VAL A 69 -8.19 -11.63 -0.44
N ARG A 70 -7.44 -10.92 0.40
CA ARG A 70 -6.33 -10.12 -0.09
C ARG A 70 -5.22 -10.99 -0.67
N LYS A 71 -4.94 -12.11 -0.02
CA LYS A 71 -3.92 -13.03 -0.53
C LYS A 71 -4.30 -13.55 -1.91
N ALA A 72 -5.55 -13.95 -2.08
CA ALA A 72 -6.01 -14.46 -3.37
C ALA A 72 -5.85 -13.39 -4.46
N ALA A 73 -6.19 -12.14 -4.16
CA ALA A 73 -6.04 -11.07 -5.12
C ALA A 73 -4.57 -10.84 -5.49
N LEU A 74 -3.69 -10.88 -4.50
CA LEU A 74 -2.26 -10.67 -4.75
C LEU A 74 -1.64 -11.82 -5.53
N VAL A 75 -2.01 -13.06 -5.21
CA VAL A 75 -1.54 -14.22 -5.96
C VAL A 75 -1.98 -14.10 -7.42
N ASP A 76 -3.20 -13.67 -7.63
CA ASP A 76 -3.74 -13.50 -8.97
C ASP A 76 -2.96 -12.46 -9.77
N GLU A 77 -2.38 -11.48 -9.09
CA GLU A 77 -1.56 -10.45 -9.72
C GLU A 77 -0.10 -10.85 -9.89
N GLY A 78 0.27 -12.05 -9.46
CA GLY A 78 1.64 -12.52 -9.59
C GLY A 78 2.55 -12.17 -8.43
N VAL A 79 2.01 -11.70 -7.32
CA VAL A 79 2.83 -11.40 -6.14
C VAL A 79 3.37 -12.70 -5.57
N VAL A 80 4.67 -12.72 -5.30
CA VAL A 80 5.37 -13.92 -4.83
C VAL A 80 5.30 -14.00 -3.32
N PHE A 81 4.93 -15.20 -2.82
CA PHE A 81 4.91 -15.48 -1.40
C PHE A 81 6.02 -16.47 -1.06
N LYS A 82 6.66 -16.25 0.08
CA LYS A 82 7.69 -17.18 0.58
C LYS A 82 7.04 -18.41 1.17
N ALA A 83 7.86 -19.45 1.40
CA ALA A 83 7.40 -20.66 2.06
C ALA A 83 6.80 -20.39 3.44
N SER A 84 7.24 -19.32 4.10
CA SER A 84 6.70 -18.93 5.40
C SER A 84 5.27 -18.39 5.32
N GLY A 85 4.77 -18.11 4.13
CA GLY A 85 3.46 -17.49 3.92
C GLY A 85 3.50 -15.99 3.80
N ARG A 86 4.65 -15.37 4.01
CA ARG A 86 4.80 -13.92 3.88
C ARG A 86 5.01 -13.52 2.44
N ILE A 87 4.57 -12.31 2.09
CA ILE A 87 4.91 -11.74 0.80
C ILE A 87 6.43 -11.57 0.72
N ASP A 88 6.99 -11.91 -0.43
CA ASP A 88 8.40 -11.62 -0.69
C ASP A 88 8.53 -10.13 -0.99
N MET A 89 8.71 -9.34 0.06
CA MET A 89 8.75 -7.89 -0.08
C MET A 89 9.91 -7.43 -0.94
N LYS A 90 11.03 -8.15 -0.89
CA LYS A 90 12.18 -7.78 -1.68
C LYS A 90 11.89 -7.91 -3.17
N ALA A 91 11.16 -8.95 -3.55
CA ALA A 91 10.85 -9.21 -4.96
C ALA A 91 9.73 -8.32 -5.47
N CYS A 92 8.76 -7.97 -4.61
CA CYS A 92 7.51 -7.36 -5.06
C CYS A 92 7.31 -5.92 -4.62
N SER A 93 8.20 -5.36 -3.82
CA SER A 93 8.06 -4.00 -3.34
C SER A 93 8.19 -2.98 -4.46
N TRP A 94 7.28 -2.01 -4.48
CA TRP A 94 7.35 -0.91 -5.45
C TRP A 94 8.09 0.26 -4.82
N SER A 95 9.09 0.78 -5.53
CA SER A 95 9.97 1.76 -4.90
C SER A 95 9.35 3.15 -4.75
N MET A 96 8.39 3.49 -5.56
CA MET A 96 7.78 4.82 -5.59
C MET A 96 8.75 5.95 -5.99
N SER A 97 9.99 5.62 -6.33
CA SER A 97 10.97 6.64 -6.65
C SER A 97 10.63 7.41 -7.91
N GLU A 98 9.78 6.83 -8.75
CA GLU A 98 9.37 7.46 -10.00
C GLU A 98 8.22 8.44 -9.84
N ILE A 99 7.63 8.52 -8.65
CA ILE A 99 6.51 9.41 -8.43
C ILE A 99 7.02 10.80 -8.12
N ALA A 100 6.64 11.76 -8.96
CA ALA A 100 6.99 13.15 -8.70
C ALA A 100 6.20 13.67 -7.50
N PRO A 101 6.80 14.49 -6.66
CA PRO A 101 6.07 15.05 -5.51
C PRO A 101 4.78 15.76 -5.91
N ALA A 102 4.77 16.41 -7.07
CA ALA A 102 3.58 17.13 -7.52
C ALA A 102 2.40 16.20 -7.82
N GLN A 103 2.66 14.90 -8.00
CA GLN A 103 1.60 13.94 -8.26
C GLN A 103 0.96 13.45 -6.98
N ILE A 104 1.60 13.68 -5.84
CA ILE A 104 1.16 13.17 -4.55
C ILE A 104 0.38 14.22 -3.80
N LYS A 105 0.86 15.46 -3.80
CA LYS A 105 0.19 16.51 -3.06
C LYS A 105 0.29 17.81 -3.81
N GLU A 106 -0.61 18.70 -3.47
CA GLU A 106 -0.71 19.99 -4.07
C GLU A 106 0.45 20.85 -3.71
N PRO A 107 1.13 21.36 -4.64
CA PRO A 107 2.12 22.34 -4.32
C PRO A 107 1.41 23.59 -3.98
N LEU A 108 1.79 24.37 -3.28
CA LEU A 108 1.12 25.57 -2.91
C LEU A 108 1.21 26.64 -3.43
#